data_13872a072d9bb4df1f78e9e8ae14f2a5
#
_entry.id   13872a072d9bb4df1f78e9e8ae14f2a5
#
_cell.length_a   1.000
_cell.length_b   1.000
_cell.length_c   1.000
_cell.angle_alpha   90.00
_cell.angle_beta   90.00
_cell.angle_gamma   90.00
#
_symmetry.space_group_name_H-M   'P 1'
#
loop_
_entity.id
_entity.type
_entity.pdbx_description
1 polymer ?
#
loop_
_entity_poly.entity_id
_entity_poly.type
_entity_poly.pdbx_seq_one_letter_code
_entity_poly.pdbx_strand_id
1 'polypeptide(L)'
;MMSAAALKWTNVRPGERAALLLGFAFHFCVLASYYLVRPLRDALGLEGGADKLQWLFTATFLVMLLMVPLFGALVSRLPTRRFVPLIYRCIALTMILFGFLIANRVAPVQVGNVFFVWISVYNLFIVSIFWSVLVDRFSSEQGQRLFGFVAAGGTLGTFIGPLLAATMASRLGPIALTLAAAVLLELAVRCHRALLARTEAQSADSSRVDRRMGGSMLAGITLISRSPYLLGLVLFMLLHTTAATFLYFEQGR
;
A
#
# COMPACT_ATOMS: atom_id res chain seq x y z
N MET A 1 -15.19 -19.65 10.83
CA MET A 1 -16.50 -19.69 10.16
C MET A 1 -17.18 -18.34 10.34
N MET A 2 -17.15 -17.47 9.32
CA MET A 2 -17.97 -16.25 9.34
C MET A 2 -19.43 -16.65 9.20
N SER A 3 -20.29 -16.17 10.10
CA SER A 3 -21.72 -16.44 10.16
C SER A 3 -22.40 -16.06 8.83
N ALA A 4 -23.32 -16.91 8.35
CA ALA A 4 -24.16 -16.64 7.18
C ALA A 4 -24.94 -15.30 7.26
N ALA A 5 -25.10 -14.75 8.46
CA ALA A 5 -25.71 -13.44 8.71
C ALA A 5 -24.84 -12.26 8.22
N ALA A 6 -23.52 -12.30 8.42
CA ALA A 6 -22.61 -11.23 7.97
C ALA A 6 -22.59 -11.08 6.44
N LEU A 7 -22.83 -12.17 5.71
CA LEU A 7 -22.87 -12.18 4.25
C LEU A 7 -24.17 -11.61 3.64
N LYS A 8 -25.25 -11.50 4.42
CA LYS A 8 -26.49 -10.85 3.97
C LYS A 8 -26.37 -9.34 3.78
N TRP A 9 -25.45 -8.71 4.53
CA TRP A 9 -25.22 -7.25 4.46
C TRP A 9 -24.43 -6.80 3.22
N THR A 10 -23.69 -7.72 2.58
CA THR A 10 -22.80 -7.39 1.43
C THR A 10 -23.44 -7.69 0.08
N ASN A 11 -24.63 -8.27 0.03
CA ASN A 11 -25.28 -8.71 -1.22
C ASN A 11 -24.34 -9.50 -2.16
N VAL A 12 -23.50 -10.39 -1.58
CA VAL A 12 -22.46 -11.15 -2.28
C VAL A 12 -23.05 -12.34 -3.01
N ARG A 13 -22.86 -12.43 -4.30
CA ARG A 13 -23.28 -13.58 -5.10
C ARG A 13 -22.40 -14.80 -4.80
N PRO A 14 -22.95 -16.05 -4.91
CA PRO A 14 -22.20 -17.27 -4.54
C PRO A 14 -20.81 -17.42 -5.20
N GLY A 15 -20.65 -16.99 -6.44
CA GLY A 15 -19.37 -17.02 -7.18
C GLY A 15 -18.36 -15.96 -6.75
N GLU A 16 -18.79 -14.86 -6.11
CA GLU A 16 -17.94 -13.73 -5.77
C GLU A 16 -17.19 -13.89 -4.44
N ARG A 17 -17.61 -14.82 -3.59
CA ARG A 17 -17.09 -14.99 -2.21
C ARG A 17 -15.59 -15.21 -2.16
N ALA A 18 -15.06 -16.08 -3.02
CA ALA A 18 -13.63 -16.38 -3.03
C ALA A 18 -12.80 -15.18 -3.47
N ALA A 19 -13.24 -14.44 -4.51
CA ALA A 19 -12.58 -13.23 -4.98
C ALA A 19 -12.62 -12.12 -3.92
N LEU A 20 -13.75 -11.97 -3.22
CA LEU A 20 -13.94 -11.01 -2.13
C LEU A 20 -12.99 -11.29 -0.96
N LEU A 21 -12.89 -12.53 -0.50
CA LEU A 21 -11.99 -12.93 0.59
C LEU A 21 -10.52 -12.78 0.20
N LEU A 22 -10.17 -13.10 -1.04
CA LEU A 22 -8.82 -12.90 -1.56
C LEU A 22 -8.48 -11.40 -1.66
N GLY A 23 -9.42 -10.56 -2.10
CA GLY A 23 -9.24 -9.11 -2.11
C GLY A 23 -9.07 -8.54 -0.69
N PHE A 24 -9.88 -8.99 0.27
CA PHE A 24 -9.77 -8.65 1.69
C PHE A 24 -8.40 -9.05 2.25
N ALA A 25 -7.98 -10.31 2.06
CA ALA A 25 -6.70 -10.80 2.55
C ALA A 25 -5.51 -10.10 1.87
N PHE A 26 -5.63 -9.79 0.59
CA PHE A 26 -4.63 -9.03 -0.15
C PHE A 26 -4.46 -7.63 0.46
N HIS A 27 -5.55 -6.88 0.68
CA HIS A 27 -5.51 -5.56 1.29
C HIS A 27 -4.98 -5.60 2.73
N PHE A 28 -5.43 -6.58 3.51
CA PHE A 28 -4.90 -6.82 4.85
C PHE A 28 -3.38 -6.99 4.85
N CYS A 29 -2.86 -7.90 4.03
CA CYS A 29 -1.43 -8.16 3.96
C CYS A 29 -0.62 -6.92 3.51
N VAL A 30 -1.13 -6.18 2.53
CA VAL A 30 -0.51 -4.94 2.04
C VAL A 30 -0.38 -3.91 3.14
N LEU A 31 -1.48 -3.57 3.82
CA LEU A 31 -1.45 -2.54 4.86
C LEU A 31 -0.80 -3.03 6.15
N ALA A 32 -1.00 -4.29 6.55
CA ALA A 32 -0.31 -4.85 7.70
C ALA A 32 1.23 -4.81 7.52
N SER A 33 1.75 -5.11 6.32
CA SER A 33 3.18 -5.04 6.05
C SER A 33 3.76 -3.64 6.20
N TYR A 34 3.03 -2.62 5.74
CA TYR A 34 3.45 -1.22 5.90
C TYR A 34 3.38 -0.75 7.35
N TYR A 35 2.24 -0.98 8.01
CA TYR A 35 2.02 -0.51 9.37
C TYR A 35 2.86 -1.26 10.41
N LEU A 36 3.36 -2.45 10.09
CA LEU A 36 4.32 -3.18 10.91
C LEU A 36 5.68 -2.47 10.98
N VAL A 37 6.15 -1.86 9.90
CA VAL A 37 7.47 -1.20 9.83
C VAL A 37 7.39 0.31 10.02
N ARG A 38 6.20 0.91 9.98
CA ARG A 38 6.00 2.35 10.15
C ARG A 38 6.55 2.89 11.47
N PRO A 39 6.33 2.24 12.64
CA PRO A 39 6.92 2.71 13.91
C PRO A 39 8.45 2.73 13.88
N LEU A 40 9.08 1.75 13.21
CA LEU A 40 10.54 1.73 13.03
C LEU A 40 11.00 2.93 12.17
N ARG A 41 10.26 3.26 11.11
CA ARG A 41 10.52 4.46 10.29
C ARG A 41 10.49 5.74 11.13
N ASP A 42 9.44 5.88 11.95
CA ASP A 42 9.22 7.09 12.74
C ASP A 42 10.30 7.23 13.83
N ALA A 43 10.70 6.12 14.47
CA ALA A 43 11.79 6.10 15.44
C ALA A 43 13.14 6.50 14.81
N LEU A 44 13.49 5.92 13.66
CA LEU A 44 14.74 6.22 12.95
C LEU A 44 14.77 7.65 12.41
N GLY A 45 13.63 8.20 11.98
CA GLY A 45 13.51 9.59 11.54
C GLY A 45 13.80 10.60 12.64
N LEU A 46 13.49 10.26 13.89
CA LEU A 46 13.74 11.09 15.08
C LEU A 46 15.18 10.97 15.62
N GLU A 47 15.91 9.90 15.34
CA GLU A 47 17.31 9.75 15.76
C GLU A 47 18.23 10.87 15.25
N GLY A 48 17.88 11.48 14.10
CA GLY A 48 18.60 12.61 13.52
C GLY A 48 18.32 13.97 14.19
N GLY A 49 17.37 14.01 15.15
CA GLY A 49 16.85 15.23 15.79
C GLY A 49 15.59 15.75 15.12
N ALA A 50 14.67 16.29 15.91
CA ALA A 50 13.37 16.80 15.46
C ALA A 50 13.51 17.91 14.38
N ASP A 51 14.56 18.72 14.48
CA ASP A 51 14.85 19.80 13.53
C ASP A 51 15.13 19.30 12.10
N LYS A 52 15.60 18.05 11.96
CA LYS A 52 15.86 17.43 10.65
C LYS A 52 14.62 16.79 10.03
N LEU A 53 13.56 16.58 10.80
CA LEU A 53 12.36 15.93 10.34
C LEU A 53 11.70 16.67 9.17
N GLN A 54 11.70 17.99 9.18
CA GLN A 54 11.20 18.81 8.08
C GLN A 54 11.94 18.55 6.75
N TRP A 55 13.25 18.30 6.81
CA TRP A 55 14.05 17.98 5.63
C TRP A 55 13.75 16.57 5.11
N LEU A 56 13.45 15.62 6.00
CA LEU A 56 13.00 14.27 5.61
C LEU A 56 11.64 14.30 4.91
N PHE A 57 10.70 15.12 5.38
CA PHE A 57 9.42 15.33 4.69
C PHE A 57 9.60 16.01 3.33
N THR A 58 10.46 17.03 3.25
CA THR A 58 10.78 17.71 1.99
C THR A 58 11.43 16.74 1.00
N ALA A 59 12.42 15.96 1.44
CA ALA A 59 13.05 14.92 0.62
C ALA A 59 12.02 13.87 0.15
N THR A 60 11.14 13.41 1.05
CA THR A 60 10.06 12.48 0.72
C THR A 60 9.15 13.07 -0.36
N PHE A 61 8.74 14.32 -0.23
CA PHE A 61 7.92 15.02 -1.24
C PHE A 61 8.60 15.06 -2.60
N LEU A 62 9.87 15.47 -2.66
CA LEU A 62 10.63 15.56 -3.92
C LEU A 62 10.81 14.18 -4.57
N VAL A 63 11.14 13.16 -3.76
CA VAL A 63 11.29 11.78 -4.26
C VAL A 63 9.94 11.25 -4.76
N MET A 64 8.84 11.48 -4.07
CA MET A 64 7.51 11.08 -4.53
C MET A 64 7.11 11.78 -5.82
N LEU A 65 7.40 13.08 -5.94
CA LEU A 65 7.12 13.84 -7.16
C LEU A 65 7.83 13.25 -8.40
N LEU A 66 9.05 12.74 -8.20
CA LEU A 66 9.82 12.05 -9.25
C LEU A 66 9.33 10.62 -9.48
N MET A 67 9.01 9.89 -8.40
CA MET A 67 8.66 8.47 -8.47
C MET A 67 7.27 8.22 -9.04
N VAL A 68 6.30 9.11 -8.83
CA VAL A 68 4.93 8.96 -9.36
C VAL A 68 4.91 8.86 -10.89
N PRO A 69 5.55 9.76 -11.66
CA PRO A 69 5.64 9.65 -13.11
C PRO A 69 6.40 8.40 -13.58
N LEU A 70 7.51 8.08 -12.93
CA LEU A 70 8.28 6.87 -13.26
C LEU A 70 7.45 5.60 -13.04
N PHE A 71 6.71 5.56 -11.94
CA PHE A 71 5.81 4.46 -11.63
C PHE A 71 4.69 4.34 -12.68
N GLY A 72 4.03 5.46 -13.04
CA GLY A 72 3.00 5.48 -14.08
C GLY A 72 3.52 4.97 -15.43
N ALA A 73 4.72 5.39 -15.84
CA ALA A 73 5.38 4.91 -17.05
C ALA A 73 5.72 3.41 -17.00
N LEU A 74 6.13 2.90 -15.83
CA LEU A 74 6.46 1.49 -15.63
C LEU A 74 5.21 0.61 -15.66
N VAL A 75 4.15 1.03 -14.96
CA VAL A 75 2.86 0.32 -14.90
C VAL A 75 2.21 0.22 -16.28
N SER A 76 2.31 1.28 -17.10
CA SER A 76 1.72 1.28 -18.45
C SER A 76 2.40 0.29 -19.43
N ARG A 77 3.63 -0.14 -19.14
CA ARG A 77 4.42 -0.99 -20.03
C ARG A 77 4.35 -2.49 -19.72
N LEU A 78 4.03 -2.85 -18.48
CA LEU A 78 4.09 -4.23 -18.01
C LEU A 78 2.69 -4.79 -17.66
N PRO A 79 2.40 -6.06 -18.02
CA PRO A 79 1.16 -6.69 -17.63
C PRO A 79 1.11 -6.89 -16.11
N THR A 80 -0.05 -6.62 -15.51
CA THR A 80 -0.30 -6.70 -14.06
C THR A 80 0.16 -8.03 -13.44
N ARG A 81 -0.02 -9.13 -14.17
CA ARG A 81 0.35 -10.48 -13.73
C ARG A 81 1.84 -10.64 -13.38
N ARG A 82 2.73 -9.96 -14.13
CA ARG A 82 4.18 -10.00 -13.90
C ARG A 82 4.66 -8.83 -13.05
N PHE A 83 4.07 -7.67 -13.24
CA PHE A 83 4.46 -6.43 -12.59
C PHE A 83 4.27 -6.48 -11.07
N VAL A 84 3.08 -6.88 -10.59
CA VAL A 84 2.77 -6.88 -9.16
C VAL A 84 3.70 -7.80 -8.34
N PRO A 85 3.90 -9.09 -8.72
CA PRO A 85 4.84 -9.94 -8.01
C PRO A 85 6.28 -9.44 -8.05
N LEU A 86 6.71 -8.86 -9.17
CA LEU A 86 8.07 -8.33 -9.31
C LEU A 86 8.29 -7.18 -8.33
N ILE A 87 7.44 -6.17 -8.36
CA ILE A 87 7.57 -4.98 -7.50
C ILE A 87 7.48 -5.36 -6.02
N TYR A 88 6.50 -6.17 -5.62
CA TYR A 88 6.35 -6.55 -4.22
C TYR A 88 7.55 -7.35 -3.69
N ARG A 89 8.16 -8.20 -4.53
CA ARG A 89 9.37 -8.93 -4.16
C ARG A 89 10.61 -8.05 -4.13
N CYS A 90 10.75 -7.12 -5.06
CA CYS A 90 11.82 -6.11 -5.00
C CYS A 90 11.71 -5.30 -3.70
N ILE A 91 10.50 -4.88 -3.33
CA ILE A 91 10.25 -4.17 -2.06
C ILE A 91 10.58 -5.08 -0.87
N ALA A 92 10.16 -6.34 -0.87
CA ALA A 92 10.46 -7.28 0.20
C ALA A 92 11.98 -7.50 0.37
N LEU A 93 12.72 -7.63 -0.71
CA LEU A 93 14.19 -7.78 -0.69
C LEU A 93 14.88 -6.52 -0.14
N THR A 94 14.48 -5.33 -0.61
CA THR A 94 15.03 -4.08 -0.07
C THR A 94 14.67 -3.88 1.40
N MET A 95 13.49 -4.34 1.84
CA MET A 95 13.08 -4.31 3.24
C MET A 95 13.98 -5.19 4.11
N ILE A 96 14.29 -6.40 3.66
CA ILE A 96 15.23 -7.30 4.35
C ILE A 96 16.64 -6.68 4.42
N LEU A 97 17.10 -6.07 3.32
CA LEU A 97 18.38 -5.37 3.29
C LEU A 97 18.43 -4.25 4.32
N PHE A 98 17.40 -3.39 4.39
CA PHE A 98 17.32 -2.34 5.41
C PHE A 98 17.31 -2.92 6.83
N GLY A 99 16.56 -4.00 7.07
CA GLY A 99 16.54 -4.68 8.36
C GLY A 99 17.93 -5.13 8.80
N PHE A 100 18.71 -5.67 7.87
CA PHE A 100 20.10 -6.06 8.11
C PHE A 100 21.01 -4.86 8.39
N LEU A 101 20.93 -3.79 7.59
CA LEU A 101 21.74 -2.58 7.78
C LEU A 101 21.45 -1.88 9.11
N ILE A 102 20.17 -1.80 9.49
CA ILE A 102 19.73 -1.19 10.75
C ILE A 102 20.22 -2.02 11.95
N ALA A 103 20.07 -3.33 11.90
CA ALA A 103 20.48 -4.22 12.99
C ALA A 103 21.99 -4.21 13.23
N ASN A 104 22.79 -4.09 12.18
CA ASN A 104 24.24 -3.99 12.25
C ASN A 104 24.75 -2.55 12.45
N ARG A 105 23.86 -1.59 12.67
CA ARG A 105 24.19 -0.17 12.86
C ARG A 105 25.10 0.42 11.78
N VAL A 106 24.91 -0.01 10.54
CA VAL A 106 25.66 0.52 9.39
C VAL A 106 25.19 1.93 9.11
N ALA A 107 26.05 2.94 9.29
CA ALA A 107 25.75 4.36 9.06
C ALA A 107 24.32 4.75 9.55
N PRO A 108 24.04 4.65 10.86
CA PRO A 108 22.66 4.60 11.37
C PRO A 108 21.81 5.82 10.96
N VAL A 109 22.36 7.03 10.99
CA VAL A 109 21.63 8.24 10.61
C VAL A 109 21.31 8.25 9.12
N GLN A 110 22.26 7.89 8.26
CA GLN A 110 22.08 7.89 6.81
C GLN A 110 21.09 6.81 6.37
N VAL A 111 21.26 5.59 6.90
CA VAL A 111 20.35 4.47 6.62
C VAL A 111 18.96 4.76 7.16
N GLY A 112 18.83 5.36 8.34
CA GLY A 112 17.56 5.78 8.90
C GLY A 112 16.84 6.82 8.03
N ASN A 113 17.56 7.83 7.54
CA ASN A 113 17.02 8.85 6.66
C ASN A 113 16.53 8.27 5.32
N VAL A 114 17.34 7.41 4.69
CA VAL A 114 16.98 6.75 3.43
C VAL A 114 15.80 5.81 3.64
N PHE A 115 15.77 5.07 4.74
CA PHE A 115 14.65 4.19 5.10
C PHE A 115 13.35 4.97 5.31
N PHE A 116 13.42 6.14 5.95
CA PHE A 116 12.26 7.02 6.17
C PHE A 116 11.60 7.42 4.84
N VAL A 117 12.39 7.91 3.89
CA VAL A 117 11.91 8.30 2.56
C VAL A 117 11.40 7.07 1.79
N TRP A 118 12.18 5.97 1.81
CA TRP A 118 11.86 4.76 1.08
C TRP A 118 10.54 4.11 1.55
N ILE A 119 10.28 4.03 2.86
CA ILE A 119 9.01 3.51 3.42
C ILE A 119 7.81 4.35 2.96
N SER A 120 7.99 5.65 2.81
CA SER A 120 6.93 6.54 2.32
C SER A 120 6.59 6.27 0.86
N VAL A 121 7.61 6.11 0.01
CA VAL A 121 7.47 5.72 -1.41
C VAL A 121 6.86 4.32 -1.54
N TYR A 122 7.33 3.38 -0.74
CA TYR A 122 6.77 2.03 -0.65
C TYR A 122 5.26 2.05 -0.39
N ASN A 123 4.80 2.80 0.62
CA ASN A 123 3.38 2.89 0.95
C ASN A 123 2.55 3.37 -0.25
N LEU A 124 2.98 4.44 -0.90
CA LEU A 124 2.28 4.98 -2.07
C LEU A 124 2.12 3.90 -3.16
N PHE A 125 3.19 3.16 -3.45
CA PHE A 125 3.18 2.18 -4.53
C PHE A 125 2.33 0.95 -4.22
N ILE A 126 2.46 0.36 -3.04
CA ILE A 126 1.70 -0.85 -2.71
C ILE A 126 0.18 -0.59 -2.71
N VAL A 127 -0.24 0.57 -2.18
CA VAL A 127 -1.65 0.94 -2.14
C VAL A 127 -2.16 1.26 -3.54
N SER A 128 -1.39 2.01 -4.35
CA SER A 128 -1.77 2.33 -5.73
C SER A 128 -1.89 1.07 -6.59
N ILE A 129 -0.93 0.15 -6.49
CA ILE A 129 -0.96 -1.15 -7.19
C ILE A 129 -2.19 -1.95 -6.75
N PHE A 130 -2.44 -2.05 -5.45
CA PHE A 130 -3.56 -2.79 -4.90
C PHE A 130 -4.89 -2.31 -5.50
N TRP A 131 -5.18 -1.01 -5.43
CA TRP A 131 -6.42 -0.46 -5.97
C TRP A 131 -6.52 -0.59 -7.48
N SER A 132 -5.41 -0.42 -8.21
CA SER A 132 -5.40 -0.63 -9.66
C SER A 132 -5.76 -2.07 -10.02
N VAL A 133 -5.22 -3.06 -9.29
CA VAL A 133 -5.60 -4.48 -9.48
C VAL A 133 -7.08 -4.70 -9.23
N LEU A 134 -7.64 -4.12 -8.18
CA LEU A 134 -9.06 -4.29 -7.86
C LEU A 134 -9.97 -3.69 -8.94
N VAL A 135 -9.69 -2.46 -9.36
CA VAL A 135 -10.48 -1.78 -10.41
C VAL A 135 -10.42 -2.54 -11.73
N ASP A 136 -9.28 -3.16 -12.05
CA ASP A 136 -9.15 -3.96 -13.27
C ASP A 136 -9.91 -5.30 -13.22
N ARG A 137 -10.12 -5.86 -12.01
CA ARG A 137 -10.68 -7.22 -11.83
C ARG A 137 -12.14 -7.26 -11.46
N PHE A 138 -12.65 -6.22 -10.84
CA PHE A 138 -14.05 -6.12 -10.47
C PHE A 138 -14.80 -5.18 -11.40
N SER A 139 -16.05 -5.53 -11.76
CA SER A 139 -16.91 -4.61 -12.50
C SER A 139 -17.30 -3.41 -11.63
N SER A 140 -17.75 -2.33 -12.25
CA SER A 140 -18.22 -1.14 -11.53
C SER A 140 -19.34 -1.45 -10.53
N GLU A 141 -20.28 -2.35 -10.90
CA GLU A 141 -21.34 -2.84 -10.01
C GLU A 141 -20.79 -3.63 -8.82
N GLN A 142 -19.83 -4.52 -9.08
CA GLN A 142 -19.14 -5.29 -8.00
C GLN A 142 -18.36 -4.36 -7.09
N GLY A 143 -17.67 -3.36 -7.64
CA GLY A 143 -16.91 -2.38 -6.87
C GLY A 143 -17.79 -1.65 -5.86
N GLN A 144 -18.95 -1.13 -6.29
CA GLN A 144 -19.88 -0.42 -5.41
C GLN A 144 -20.38 -1.29 -4.24
N ARG A 145 -20.52 -2.60 -4.44
CA ARG A 145 -21.04 -3.53 -3.42
C ARG A 145 -19.92 -4.11 -2.53
N LEU A 146 -18.75 -4.36 -3.09
CA LEU A 146 -17.73 -5.22 -2.47
C LEU A 146 -16.51 -4.46 -1.95
N PHE A 147 -16.17 -3.27 -2.50
CA PHE A 147 -14.96 -2.54 -2.11
C PHE A 147 -14.98 -2.08 -0.66
N GLY A 148 -16.14 -1.82 -0.07
CA GLY A 148 -16.26 -1.52 1.36
C GLY A 148 -15.77 -2.67 2.24
N PHE A 149 -16.12 -3.92 1.88
CA PHE A 149 -15.64 -5.10 2.60
C PHE A 149 -14.15 -5.35 2.38
N VAL A 150 -13.66 -5.17 1.15
CA VAL A 150 -12.23 -5.28 0.84
C VAL A 150 -11.43 -4.20 1.59
N ALA A 151 -11.94 -2.97 1.67
CA ALA A 151 -11.33 -1.89 2.46
C ALA A 151 -11.21 -2.22 3.94
N ALA A 152 -12.22 -2.92 4.53
CA ALA A 152 -12.16 -3.38 5.91
C ALA A 152 -10.97 -4.31 6.19
N GLY A 153 -10.51 -5.10 5.19
CA GLY A 153 -9.28 -5.88 5.30
C GLY A 153 -8.06 -4.98 5.54
N GLY A 154 -7.96 -3.90 4.79
CA GLY A 154 -6.90 -2.89 5.00
C GLY A 154 -6.99 -2.22 6.37
N THR A 155 -8.20 -1.81 6.78
CA THR A 155 -8.43 -1.24 8.13
C THR A 155 -7.95 -2.21 9.21
N LEU A 156 -8.27 -3.49 9.10
CA LEU A 156 -7.77 -4.50 10.05
C LEU A 156 -6.23 -4.58 10.02
N GLY A 157 -5.62 -4.49 8.84
CA GLY A 157 -4.16 -4.44 8.70
C GLY A 157 -3.52 -3.23 9.40
N THR A 158 -4.18 -2.06 9.36
CA THR A 158 -3.70 -0.85 10.04
C THR A 158 -3.72 -0.96 11.57
N PHE A 159 -4.57 -1.80 12.14
CA PHE A 159 -4.60 -2.10 13.58
C PHE A 159 -3.61 -3.22 13.96
N ILE A 160 -3.61 -4.31 13.21
CA ILE A 160 -2.78 -5.48 13.51
C ILE A 160 -1.29 -5.18 13.31
N GLY A 161 -0.94 -4.39 12.28
CA GLY A 161 0.45 -4.04 12.00
C GLY A 161 1.18 -3.41 13.19
N PRO A 162 0.72 -2.28 13.74
CA PRO A 162 1.35 -1.65 14.89
C PRO A 162 1.33 -2.52 16.16
N LEU A 163 0.28 -3.32 16.36
CA LEU A 163 0.21 -4.26 17.49
C LEU A 163 1.30 -5.32 17.40
N LEU A 164 1.52 -5.89 16.23
CA LEU A 164 2.65 -6.80 15.97
C LEU A 164 3.99 -6.08 16.13
N ALA A 165 4.11 -4.84 15.63
CA ALA A 165 5.32 -4.05 15.80
C ALA A 165 5.67 -3.87 17.28
N ALA A 166 4.71 -3.48 18.12
CA ALA A 166 4.89 -3.27 19.55
C ALA A 166 5.37 -4.53 20.27
N THR A 167 4.84 -5.71 19.90
CA THR A 167 5.21 -6.98 20.52
C THR A 167 6.53 -7.54 20.01
N MET A 168 6.87 -7.30 18.74
CA MET A 168 8.08 -7.85 18.10
C MET A 168 9.30 -6.95 18.29
N ALA A 169 9.14 -5.63 18.29
CA ALA A 169 10.25 -4.68 18.34
C ALA A 169 11.10 -4.86 19.60
N SER A 170 10.48 -5.05 20.77
CA SER A 170 11.15 -5.19 22.04
C SER A 170 11.86 -6.54 22.23
N ARG A 171 11.39 -7.60 21.54
CA ARG A 171 11.87 -8.97 21.73
C ARG A 171 12.79 -9.46 20.62
N LEU A 172 12.53 -9.07 19.37
CA LEU A 172 13.13 -9.69 18.18
C LEU A 172 13.94 -8.69 17.33
N GLY A 173 13.81 -7.39 17.61
CA GLY A 173 14.58 -6.35 16.94
C GLY A 173 14.14 -6.06 15.48
N PRO A 174 14.85 -5.15 14.77
CA PRO A 174 14.44 -4.62 13.47
C PRO A 174 14.43 -5.66 12.34
N ILE A 175 15.31 -6.68 12.40
CA ILE A 175 15.34 -7.76 11.39
C ILE A 175 14.01 -8.53 11.39
N ALA A 176 13.50 -8.87 12.56
CA ALA A 176 12.26 -9.63 12.64
C ALA A 176 11.05 -8.85 12.11
N LEU A 177 11.00 -7.53 12.36
CA LEU A 177 9.96 -6.66 11.82
C LEU A 177 9.99 -6.62 10.29
N THR A 178 11.18 -6.43 9.71
CA THR A 178 11.33 -6.35 8.25
C THR A 178 11.12 -7.69 7.57
N LEU A 179 11.52 -8.80 8.19
CA LEU A 179 11.22 -10.16 7.70
C LEU A 179 9.72 -10.46 7.75
N ALA A 180 9.04 -10.13 8.85
CA ALA A 180 7.61 -10.33 8.96
C ALA A 180 6.84 -9.49 7.92
N ALA A 181 7.25 -8.25 7.68
CA ALA A 181 6.70 -7.41 6.62
C ALA A 181 6.94 -8.02 5.22
N ALA A 182 8.13 -8.56 4.96
CA ALA A 182 8.45 -9.24 3.70
C ALA A 182 7.59 -10.51 3.51
N VAL A 183 7.34 -11.29 4.57
CA VAL A 183 6.41 -12.44 4.54
C VAL A 183 4.99 -11.99 4.22
N LEU A 184 4.51 -10.90 4.83
CA LEU A 184 3.18 -10.34 4.51
C LEU A 184 3.08 -9.90 3.05
N LEU A 185 4.15 -9.32 2.47
CA LEU A 185 4.19 -8.98 1.05
C LEU A 185 4.16 -10.21 0.15
N GLU A 186 4.87 -11.30 0.50
CA GLU A 186 4.79 -12.54 -0.27
C GLU A 186 3.40 -13.18 -0.16
N LEU A 187 2.74 -13.09 0.99
CA LEU A 187 1.33 -13.50 1.15
C LEU A 187 0.41 -12.64 0.28
N ALA A 188 0.65 -11.33 0.21
CA ALA A 188 -0.06 -10.43 -0.69
C ALA A 188 0.09 -10.84 -2.16
N VAL A 189 1.31 -11.22 -2.59
CA VAL A 189 1.57 -11.75 -3.94
C VAL A 189 0.81 -13.05 -4.19
N ARG A 190 0.72 -13.94 -3.21
CA ARG A 190 -0.06 -15.19 -3.32
C ARG A 190 -1.55 -14.91 -3.44
N CYS A 191 -2.09 -14.01 -2.61
CA CYS A 191 -3.48 -13.56 -2.70
C CYS A 191 -3.78 -12.94 -4.07
N HIS A 192 -2.90 -12.08 -4.57
CA HIS A 192 -3.01 -11.49 -5.91
C HIS A 192 -3.06 -12.56 -7.01
N ARG A 193 -2.15 -13.54 -7.01
CA ARG A 193 -2.13 -14.62 -8.00
C ARG A 193 -3.40 -15.48 -7.94
N ALA A 194 -3.85 -15.82 -6.73
CA ALA A 194 -5.09 -16.57 -6.53
C ALA A 194 -6.33 -15.78 -6.99
N LEU A 195 -6.35 -14.46 -6.76
CA LEU A 195 -7.40 -13.57 -7.24
C LEU A 195 -7.45 -13.55 -8.77
N LEU A 196 -6.29 -13.43 -9.44
CA LEU A 196 -6.20 -13.49 -10.90
C LEU A 196 -6.78 -14.80 -11.45
N ALA A 197 -6.32 -15.95 -10.93
CA ALA A 197 -6.77 -17.26 -11.39
C ALA A 197 -8.29 -17.45 -11.23
N ARG A 198 -8.89 -16.88 -10.19
CA ARG A 198 -10.35 -16.97 -9.96
C ARG A 198 -11.14 -16.06 -10.87
N THR A 199 -10.67 -14.83 -11.11
CA THR A 199 -11.36 -13.87 -11.98
C THR A 199 -11.23 -14.25 -13.44
N GLU A 200 -10.10 -14.81 -13.88
CA GLU A 200 -9.90 -15.35 -15.23
C GLU A 200 -10.84 -16.54 -15.51
N ALA A 201 -11.02 -17.45 -14.55
CA ALA A 201 -11.93 -18.59 -14.67
C ALA A 201 -13.41 -18.19 -14.76
N GLN A 202 -13.77 -17.01 -14.26
CA GLN A 202 -15.14 -16.48 -14.28
C GLN A 202 -15.45 -15.61 -15.51
N SER A 203 -14.42 -15.09 -16.17
CA SER A 203 -14.56 -14.27 -17.36
C SER A 203 -14.50 -15.16 -18.60
N ALA A 204 -15.65 -15.44 -19.22
CA ALA A 204 -15.72 -16.10 -20.53
C ALA A 204 -15.06 -15.25 -21.65
N ASP A 205 -14.69 -14.02 -21.37
CA ASP A 205 -14.07 -13.07 -22.28
C ASP A 205 -12.60 -12.87 -21.92
N SER A 206 -11.73 -13.70 -22.53
CA SER A 206 -10.27 -13.66 -22.36
C SER A 206 -9.61 -12.35 -22.80
N SER A 207 -10.34 -11.47 -23.48
CA SER A 207 -9.83 -10.18 -23.96
C SER A 207 -9.63 -9.12 -22.85
N ARG A 208 -10.21 -9.33 -21.66
CA ARG A 208 -10.02 -8.43 -20.49
C ARG A 208 -8.78 -8.74 -19.66
N VAL A 209 -8.16 -9.90 -19.87
CA VAL A 209 -7.14 -10.48 -19.00
C VAL A 209 -5.78 -9.77 -19.09
N ASP A 210 -5.50 -9.08 -20.17
CA ASP A 210 -4.18 -8.50 -20.44
C ASP A 210 -4.20 -6.96 -20.65
N ARG A 211 -5.18 -6.27 -20.04
CA ARG A 211 -5.19 -4.81 -20.04
C ARG A 211 -3.99 -4.30 -19.26
N ARG A 212 -3.11 -3.59 -19.97
CA ARG A 212 -2.05 -2.81 -19.34
C ARG A 212 -2.69 -1.78 -18.43
N MET A 213 -2.27 -1.71 -17.17
CA MET A 213 -2.63 -0.61 -16.28
C MET A 213 -2.08 0.67 -16.93
N GLY A 214 -2.92 1.60 -17.28
CA GLY A 214 -2.42 2.90 -17.73
C GLY A 214 -3.40 3.71 -18.55
N GLY A 215 -3.68 4.92 -18.04
CA GLY A 215 -4.13 6.08 -18.80
C GLY A 215 -2.96 7.06 -18.91
N SER A 216 -3.07 8.06 -19.80
CA SER A 216 -2.11 9.18 -19.83
C SER A 216 -2.09 9.86 -18.45
N MET A 217 -0.88 10.09 -17.88
CA MET A 217 -0.74 10.80 -16.60
C MET A 217 -1.42 12.17 -16.60
N LEU A 218 -1.41 12.85 -17.74
CA LEU A 218 -2.08 14.14 -17.93
C LEU A 218 -3.60 14.01 -17.96
N ALA A 219 -4.16 12.85 -18.33
CA ALA A 219 -5.60 12.62 -18.34
C ALA A 219 -6.22 12.75 -16.94
N GLY A 220 -5.52 12.28 -15.90
CA GLY A 220 -5.95 12.46 -14.51
C GLY A 220 -6.02 13.93 -14.09
N ILE A 221 -4.99 14.71 -14.39
CA ILE A 221 -4.94 16.15 -14.09
C ILE A 221 -6.05 16.89 -14.86
N THR A 222 -6.23 16.59 -16.13
CA THR A 222 -7.28 17.18 -16.97
C THR A 222 -8.68 16.84 -16.44
N LEU A 223 -8.87 15.61 -15.96
CA LEU A 223 -10.15 15.17 -15.38
C LEU A 223 -10.46 15.93 -14.08
N ILE A 224 -9.46 16.09 -13.21
CA ILE A 224 -9.58 16.83 -11.94
C ILE A 224 -9.93 18.29 -12.23
N SER A 225 -9.21 18.94 -13.15
CA SER A 225 -9.43 20.37 -13.46
C SER A 225 -10.81 20.66 -14.08
N ARG A 226 -11.45 19.66 -14.71
CA ARG A 226 -12.77 19.80 -15.34
C ARG A 226 -13.94 19.47 -14.43
N SER A 227 -13.69 18.84 -13.27
CA SER A 227 -14.75 18.42 -12.34
C SER A 227 -14.70 19.21 -11.04
N PRO A 228 -15.69 20.09 -10.75
CA PRO A 228 -15.73 20.81 -9.48
C PRO A 228 -15.80 19.89 -8.27
N TYR A 229 -16.43 18.72 -8.41
CA TYR A 229 -16.44 17.69 -7.36
C TYR A 229 -15.04 17.15 -7.05
N LEU A 230 -14.26 16.82 -8.09
CA LEU A 230 -12.89 16.34 -7.90
C LEU A 230 -11.97 17.43 -7.36
N LEU A 231 -12.15 18.69 -7.79
CA LEU A 231 -11.43 19.84 -7.22
C LEU A 231 -11.73 20.01 -5.73
N GLY A 232 -13.00 19.93 -5.33
CA GLY A 232 -13.41 19.98 -3.92
C GLY A 232 -12.81 18.85 -3.10
N LEU A 233 -12.74 17.63 -3.65
CA LEU A 233 -12.11 16.50 -3.01
C LEU A 233 -10.58 16.70 -2.83
N VAL A 234 -9.91 17.22 -3.85
CA VAL A 234 -8.47 17.54 -3.78
C VAL A 234 -8.20 18.61 -2.73
N LEU A 235 -9.01 19.67 -2.69
CA LEU A 235 -8.89 20.73 -1.68
C LEU A 235 -9.11 20.19 -0.26
N PHE A 236 -10.15 19.37 -0.08
CA PHE A 236 -10.39 18.71 1.21
C PHE A 236 -9.20 17.87 1.67
N MET A 237 -8.63 17.05 0.76
CA MET A 237 -7.47 16.21 1.06
C MET A 237 -6.23 17.05 1.39
N LEU A 238 -5.99 18.17 0.68
CA LEU A 238 -4.89 19.09 0.98
C LEU A 238 -5.03 19.70 2.38
N LEU A 239 -6.20 20.23 2.73
CA LEU A 239 -6.46 20.80 4.04
C LEU A 239 -6.31 19.76 5.16
N HIS A 240 -6.87 18.57 4.96
CA HIS A 240 -6.78 17.45 5.89
C HIS A 240 -5.31 17.02 6.12
N THR A 241 -4.56 16.84 5.05
CA THR A 241 -3.15 16.44 5.13
C THR A 241 -2.31 17.51 5.80
N THR A 242 -2.55 18.80 5.49
CA THR A 242 -1.87 19.91 6.13
C THR A 242 -2.12 19.93 7.64
N ALA A 243 -3.37 19.82 8.08
CA ALA A 243 -3.73 19.75 9.49
C ALA A 243 -3.07 18.54 10.18
N ALA A 244 -3.11 17.35 9.55
CA ALA A 244 -2.47 16.15 10.08
C ALA A 244 -0.95 16.31 10.21
N THR A 245 -0.31 17.00 9.28
CA THR A 245 1.13 17.27 9.30
C THR A 245 1.49 18.21 10.47
N PHE A 246 0.70 19.27 10.71
CA PHE A 246 0.91 20.15 11.88
C PHE A 246 0.80 19.36 13.19
N LEU A 247 -0.22 18.53 13.34
CA LEU A 247 -0.38 17.69 14.54
C LEU A 247 0.79 16.71 14.72
N TYR A 248 1.30 16.15 13.63
CA TYR A 248 2.46 15.27 13.67
C TYR A 248 3.73 15.98 14.18
N PHE A 249 3.96 17.22 13.76
CA PHE A 249 5.09 18.02 14.25
C PHE A 249 4.94 18.39 15.73
N GLU A 250 3.72 18.69 16.19
CA GLU A 250 3.47 18.98 17.62
C GLU A 250 3.69 17.76 18.50
N GLN A 251 3.40 16.55 18.03
CA GLN A 251 3.67 15.30 18.77
C GLN A 251 5.16 14.97 18.88
N GLY A 252 6.00 15.50 18.00
CA GLY A 252 7.45 15.30 17.98
C GLY A 252 8.25 16.28 18.84
N ARG A 253 7.57 17.30 19.43
CA ARG A 253 8.15 18.27 20.36
C ARG A 253 8.00 17.82 21.79
#